data_aa1986e55b9a567130a81ed0ca227d27
#
_entry.id   aa1986e55b9a567130a81ed0ca227d27
#
_cell.length_a   1.000
_cell.length_b   1.000
_cell.length_c   1.000
_cell.angle_alpha   90.00
_cell.angle_beta   90.00
_cell.angle_gamma   90.00
#
_symmetry.space_group_name_H-M   'P 1'
#
loop_
_entity.id
_entity.type
_entity.pdbx_description
1 polymer ?
#
loop_
_entity_poly.entity_id
_entity_poly.type
_entity_poly.pdbx_seq_one_letter_code
_entity_poly.pdbx_strand_id
1 'polypeptide(L)'
;LFKIHQPQTRSDVISALRYLKYEEFFKFQMTMQYIKQNRTQNIGISKLIDKEKVTHFIEKLPFQLTDDQQKVVDDILIDLTSQKLMYRFVQGDVGSGKTVVAAISLYANYLAGYQGAMMAPTEILALQHYQSLKKMFKKYKINIALLTGHLSQKEKNEIYQQLENGQIDIIIGTHALFQEKVQYNQLGLVITDEQHRFGVEQRKALKDKGNKVDFLVMTATPIPRTLAISLYGDMDV
;
A
#
# COMPACT_ATOMS: atom_id res chain seq x y z
N LEU A 1 -18.61 -15.58 32.27
CA LEU A 1 -19.86 -15.53 31.48
C LEU A 1 -21.10 -15.48 32.38
N PHE A 2 -21.29 -16.35 33.43
CA PHE A 2 -22.45 -16.30 34.32
C PHE A 2 -22.73 -14.94 34.93
N LYS A 3 -21.70 -14.23 35.42
CA LYS A 3 -21.85 -12.94 36.09
C LYS A 3 -22.34 -11.81 35.15
N ILE A 4 -22.24 -11.95 33.84
CA ILE A 4 -22.77 -10.95 32.89
C ILE A 4 -24.25 -11.18 32.59
N HIS A 5 -24.72 -12.42 32.61
CA HIS A 5 -26.10 -12.78 32.32
C HIS A 5 -26.99 -12.79 33.55
N GLN A 6 -26.41 -13.06 34.74
CA GLN A 6 -27.10 -13.05 36.03
C GLN A 6 -26.26 -12.33 37.10
N PRO A 7 -26.06 -10.98 36.95
CA PRO A 7 -25.30 -10.21 37.90
C PRO A 7 -26.05 -10.06 39.24
N GLN A 8 -25.37 -10.29 40.34
CA GLN A 8 -25.89 -9.99 41.66
C GLN A 8 -25.57 -8.57 42.11
N THR A 9 -24.48 -8.01 41.59
CA THR A 9 -24.03 -6.67 41.91
C THR A 9 -23.59 -5.94 40.63
N ARG A 10 -23.56 -4.60 40.67
CA ARG A 10 -22.98 -3.75 39.61
C ARG A 10 -21.49 -4.06 39.39
N SER A 11 -20.78 -4.45 40.44
CA SER A 11 -19.37 -4.86 40.37
C SER A 11 -19.16 -6.12 39.53
N ASP A 12 -20.11 -7.08 39.60
CA ASP A 12 -20.06 -8.30 38.82
C ASP A 12 -20.13 -8.01 37.30
N VAL A 13 -21.00 -7.08 36.89
CA VAL A 13 -21.14 -6.63 35.49
C VAL A 13 -19.84 -6.01 35.00
N ILE A 14 -19.27 -5.08 35.79
CA ILE A 14 -18.03 -4.36 35.43
C ILE A 14 -16.88 -5.39 35.29
N SER A 15 -16.75 -6.30 36.24
CA SER A 15 -15.69 -7.33 36.20
C SER A 15 -15.85 -8.28 35.03
N ALA A 16 -17.08 -8.72 34.72
CA ALA A 16 -17.36 -9.59 33.60
C ALA A 16 -17.10 -8.89 32.25
N LEU A 17 -17.51 -7.64 32.09
CA LEU A 17 -17.23 -6.85 30.88
C LEU A 17 -15.73 -6.62 30.68
N ARG A 18 -15.00 -6.32 31.77
CA ARG A 18 -13.55 -6.17 31.69
C ARG A 18 -12.85 -7.46 31.23
N TYR A 19 -13.28 -8.61 31.77
CA TYR A 19 -12.75 -9.91 31.37
C TYR A 19 -13.04 -10.22 29.91
N LEU A 20 -14.27 -10.02 29.43
CA LEU A 20 -14.65 -10.26 28.04
C LEU A 20 -13.87 -9.38 27.07
N LYS A 21 -13.76 -8.08 27.38
CA LYS A 21 -12.96 -7.16 26.56
C LYS A 21 -11.48 -7.58 26.49
N TYR A 22 -10.93 -8.03 27.61
CA TYR A 22 -9.56 -8.53 27.66
C TYR A 22 -9.40 -9.81 26.82
N GLU A 23 -10.33 -10.76 26.95
CA GLU A 23 -10.28 -12.03 26.23
C GLU A 23 -10.41 -11.83 24.71
N GLU A 24 -11.34 -10.98 24.25
CA GLU A 24 -11.49 -10.65 22.85
C GLU A 24 -10.24 -9.94 22.30
N PHE A 25 -9.73 -8.96 23.03
CA PHE A 25 -8.52 -8.26 22.62
C PHE A 25 -7.29 -9.16 22.61
N PHE A 26 -7.16 -10.06 23.57
CA PHE A 26 -6.07 -11.05 23.63
C PHE A 26 -6.14 -12.01 22.43
N LYS A 27 -7.32 -12.59 22.15
CA LYS A 27 -7.52 -13.45 20.98
C LYS A 27 -7.17 -12.72 19.67
N PHE A 28 -7.62 -11.48 19.56
CA PHE A 28 -7.32 -10.64 18.42
C PHE A 28 -5.81 -10.44 18.26
N GLN A 29 -5.08 -10.05 19.32
CA GLN A 29 -3.64 -9.87 19.30
C GLN A 29 -2.89 -11.16 18.96
N MET A 30 -3.30 -12.30 19.51
CA MET A 30 -2.72 -13.59 19.18
C MET A 30 -2.91 -13.96 17.70
N THR A 31 -4.09 -13.68 17.15
CA THR A 31 -4.38 -13.89 15.73
C THR A 31 -3.49 -13.00 14.84
N MET A 32 -3.33 -11.72 15.20
CA MET A 32 -2.47 -10.80 14.48
C MET A 32 -0.99 -11.20 14.53
N GLN A 33 -0.50 -11.63 15.69
CA GLN A 33 0.85 -12.16 15.85
C GLN A 33 1.07 -13.42 14.99
N TYR A 34 0.11 -14.32 14.97
CA TYR A 34 0.17 -15.51 14.13
C TYR A 34 0.22 -15.16 12.64
N ILE A 35 -0.62 -14.22 12.18
CA ILE A 35 -0.63 -13.74 10.81
C ILE A 35 0.73 -13.10 10.46
N LYS A 36 1.28 -12.27 11.36
CA LYS A 36 2.59 -11.62 11.16
C LYS A 36 3.72 -12.64 11.06
N GLN A 37 3.77 -13.64 11.94
CA GLN A 37 4.77 -14.70 11.89
C GLN A 37 4.71 -15.53 10.61
N ASN A 38 3.51 -15.87 10.15
CA ASN A 38 3.35 -16.62 8.90
C ASN A 38 3.70 -15.78 7.66
N ARG A 39 3.59 -14.45 7.72
CA ARG A 39 4.01 -13.56 6.63
C ARG A 39 5.51 -13.41 6.53
N THR A 40 6.23 -13.33 7.65
CA THR A 40 7.70 -13.23 7.63
C THR A 40 8.36 -14.45 6.98
N GLN A 41 7.62 -15.52 6.77
CA GLN A 41 8.06 -16.70 5.99
C GLN A 41 7.81 -16.55 4.48
N ASN A 42 7.05 -15.55 4.03
CA ASN A 42 6.85 -15.30 2.60
C ASN A 42 8.10 -14.62 2.02
N ILE A 43 8.85 -15.37 1.25
CA ILE A 43 10.03 -14.89 0.53
C ILE A 43 9.55 -13.93 -0.57
N GLY A 44 9.90 -12.65 -0.45
CA GLY A 44 9.74 -11.62 -1.48
C GLY A 44 10.74 -11.77 -2.62
N ILE A 45 10.72 -10.82 -3.54
CA ILE A 45 11.74 -10.70 -4.58
C ILE A 45 12.66 -9.55 -4.17
N SER A 46 13.93 -9.86 -3.91
CA SER A 46 14.95 -8.82 -3.73
C SER A 46 15.12 -8.07 -5.06
N LYS A 47 14.79 -6.78 -5.07
CA LYS A 47 14.87 -5.94 -6.26
C LYS A 47 16.26 -5.33 -6.38
N LEU A 48 16.85 -5.43 -7.55
CA LEU A 48 18.11 -4.77 -7.87
C LEU A 48 17.84 -3.31 -8.25
N ILE A 49 17.95 -2.42 -7.27
CA ILE A 49 17.66 -0.99 -7.43
C ILE A 49 18.97 -0.22 -7.59
N ASP A 50 19.06 0.57 -8.65
CA ASP A 50 20.14 1.53 -8.86
C ASP A 50 19.96 2.73 -7.92
N LYS A 51 20.65 2.70 -6.80
CA LYS A 51 20.54 3.74 -5.75
C LYS A 51 21.00 5.12 -6.25
N GLU A 52 21.98 5.18 -7.13
CA GLU A 52 22.48 6.45 -7.67
C GLU A 52 21.39 7.13 -8.50
N LYS A 53 20.66 6.38 -9.31
CA LYS A 53 19.52 6.92 -10.07
C LYS A 53 18.37 7.38 -9.16
N VAL A 54 18.11 6.67 -8.07
CA VAL A 54 17.09 7.09 -7.09
C VAL A 54 17.52 8.39 -6.41
N THR A 55 18.78 8.48 -5.96
CA THR A 55 19.33 9.71 -5.37
C THR A 55 19.27 10.88 -6.34
N HIS A 56 19.68 10.66 -7.59
CA HIS A 56 19.60 11.69 -8.63
C HIS A 56 18.15 12.14 -8.91
N PHE A 57 17.19 11.23 -8.86
CA PHE A 57 15.77 11.57 -8.99
C PHE A 57 15.32 12.48 -7.84
N ILE A 58 15.70 12.15 -6.58
CA ILE A 58 15.37 12.94 -5.39
C ILE A 58 15.99 14.35 -5.50
N GLU A 59 17.24 14.48 -5.90
CA GLU A 59 17.94 15.76 -6.08
C GLU A 59 17.31 16.66 -7.16
N LYS A 60 16.63 16.06 -8.15
CA LYS A 60 15.95 16.79 -9.23
C LYS A 60 14.52 17.22 -8.89
N LEU A 61 14.01 16.84 -7.72
CA LEU A 61 12.73 17.35 -7.25
C LEU A 61 12.79 18.87 -7.02
N PRO A 62 11.68 19.59 -7.21
CA PRO A 62 11.65 21.06 -7.03
C PRO A 62 11.67 21.49 -5.55
N PHE A 63 11.86 20.61 -4.63
CA PHE A 63 11.92 20.80 -3.18
C PHE A 63 12.81 19.71 -2.55
N GLN A 64 13.28 19.97 -1.34
CA GLN A 64 14.01 19.00 -0.55
C GLN A 64 13.04 18.14 0.27
N LEU A 65 13.37 16.87 0.45
CA LEU A 65 12.64 16.00 1.36
C LEU A 65 12.88 16.46 2.80
N THR A 66 11.87 16.32 3.65
CA THR A 66 12.05 16.45 5.10
C THR A 66 12.80 15.23 5.64
N ASP A 67 13.38 15.34 6.84
CA ASP A 67 14.09 14.22 7.49
C ASP A 67 13.20 12.99 7.63
N ASP A 68 11.92 13.19 8.00
CA ASP A 68 10.95 12.10 8.12
C ASP A 68 10.63 11.45 6.77
N GLN A 69 10.47 12.25 5.70
CA GLN A 69 10.26 11.72 4.35
C GLN A 69 11.46 10.93 3.87
N GLN A 70 12.69 11.44 4.12
CA GLN A 70 13.92 10.74 3.75
C GLN A 70 14.01 9.40 4.48
N LYS A 71 13.76 9.39 5.79
CA LYS A 71 13.77 8.16 6.59
C LYS A 71 12.77 7.13 6.07
N VAL A 72 11.54 7.55 5.77
CA VAL A 72 10.52 6.64 5.21
C VAL A 72 10.95 6.10 3.84
N VAL A 73 11.54 6.93 2.99
CA VAL A 73 12.07 6.49 1.69
C VAL A 73 13.19 5.46 1.88
N ASP A 74 14.14 5.72 2.78
CA ASP A 74 15.24 4.80 3.07
C ASP A 74 14.73 3.45 3.57
N ASP A 75 13.76 3.45 4.47
CA ASP A 75 13.10 2.25 4.98
C ASP A 75 12.42 1.46 3.85
N ILE A 76 11.70 2.13 2.96
CA ILE A 76 11.04 1.51 1.80
C ILE A 76 12.09 0.90 0.85
N LEU A 77 13.19 1.59 0.58
CA LEU A 77 14.27 1.08 -0.27
C LEU A 77 14.95 -0.15 0.32
N ILE A 78 15.13 -0.18 1.65
CA ILE A 78 15.65 -1.37 2.37
C ILE A 78 14.68 -2.53 2.19
N ASP A 79 13.37 -2.30 2.38
CA ASP A 79 12.36 -3.35 2.22
C ASP A 79 12.34 -3.90 0.80
N LEU A 80 12.29 -3.03 -0.23
CA LEU A 80 12.26 -3.41 -1.64
C LEU A 80 13.50 -4.21 -2.07
N THR A 81 14.65 -3.96 -1.45
CA THR A 81 15.90 -4.69 -1.74
C THR A 81 16.07 -5.94 -0.87
N SER A 82 15.20 -6.16 0.11
CA SER A 82 15.21 -7.33 0.98
C SER A 82 14.61 -8.56 0.31
N GLN A 83 14.85 -9.74 0.89
CA GLN A 83 14.16 -10.96 0.47
C GLN A 83 12.79 -11.15 1.14
N LYS A 84 12.33 -10.16 1.90
CA LYS A 84 11.02 -10.19 2.56
C LYS A 84 10.02 -9.40 1.75
N LEU A 85 8.80 -9.88 1.70
CA LEU A 85 7.71 -9.14 1.06
C LEU A 85 7.39 -7.90 1.91
N MET A 86 7.54 -6.72 1.31
CA MET A 86 7.20 -5.47 1.98
C MET A 86 5.69 -5.37 2.19
N TYR A 87 5.30 -5.04 3.39
CA TYR A 87 3.94 -4.66 3.74
C TYR A 87 3.97 -3.51 4.72
N ARG A 88 4.15 -2.30 4.19
CA ARG A 88 4.44 -1.09 4.98
C ARG A 88 3.26 -0.14 4.99
N PHE A 89 3.05 0.46 6.15
CA PHE A 89 2.06 1.49 6.38
C PHE A 89 2.75 2.83 6.60
N VAL A 90 2.39 3.84 5.79
CA VAL A 90 2.90 5.20 5.89
C VAL A 90 1.76 6.13 6.27
N GLN A 91 1.88 6.70 7.46
CA GLN A 91 0.93 7.67 7.99
C GLN A 91 1.50 9.08 7.92
N GLY A 92 0.68 10.04 7.52
CA GLY A 92 1.07 11.46 7.53
C GLY A 92 -0.13 12.33 7.19
N ASP A 93 -0.14 13.56 7.69
CA ASP A 93 -1.24 14.50 7.48
C ASP A 93 -1.48 14.84 5.99
N VAL A 94 -2.62 15.46 5.70
CA VAL A 94 -2.89 16.00 4.37
C VAL A 94 -1.82 17.05 4.04
N GLY A 95 -1.19 16.91 2.87
CA GLY A 95 -0.10 17.82 2.47
C GLY A 95 1.29 17.43 3.00
N SER A 96 1.44 16.38 3.79
CA SER A 96 2.74 15.90 4.30
C SER A 96 3.69 15.34 3.21
N GLY A 97 3.28 15.35 1.95
CA GLY A 97 4.11 14.88 0.84
C GLY A 97 4.11 13.36 0.62
N LYS A 98 3.11 12.62 1.08
CA LYS A 98 2.99 11.18 0.83
C LYS A 98 3.11 10.81 -0.66
N THR A 99 2.60 11.67 -1.53
CA THR A 99 2.68 11.46 -2.99
C THR A 99 4.13 11.45 -3.51
N VAL A 100 5.04 12.22 -2.91
CA VAL A 100 6.45 12.17 -3.32
C VAL A 100 7.12 10.87 -2.86
N VAL A 101 6.80 10.39 -1.66
CA VAL A 101 7.26 9.08 -1.18
C VAL A 101 6.77 7.98 -2.11
N ALA A 102 5.49 8.03 -2.52
CA ALA A 102 4.93 7.12 -3.51
C ALA A 102 5.67 7.18 -4.86
N ALA A 103 5.96 8.40 -5.35
CA ALA A 103 6.69 8.60 -6.59
C ALA A 103 8.09 7.97 -6.54
N ILE A 104 8.85 8.20 -5.47
CA ILE A 104 10.19 7.63 -5.29
C ILE A 104 10.12 6.10 -5.23
N SER A 105 9.14 5.55 -4.50
CA SER A 105 8.92 4.09 -4.40
C SER A 105 8.59 3.45 -5.75
N LEU A 106 7.70 4.09 -6.53
CA LEU A 106 7.36 3.64 -7.89
C LEU A 106 8.55 3.74 -8.84
N TYR A 107 9.36 4.80 -8.70
CA TYR A 107 10.58 4.96 -9.50
C TYR A 107 11.61 3.88 -9.20
N ALA A 108 11.84 3.60 -7.92
CA ALA A 108 12.74 2.53 -7.49
C ALA A 108 12.29 1.16 -8.01
N ASN A 109 10.99 0.88 -7.95
CA ASN A 109 10.38 -0.34 -8.48
C ASN A 109 10.53 -0.44 -10.01
N TYR A 110 10.33 0.68 -10.73
CA TYR A 110 10.54 0.77 -12.18
C TYR A 110 12.01 0.49 -12.55
N LEU A 111 12.98 1.06 -11.84
CA LEU A 111 14.40 0.82 -12.08
C LEU A 111 14.79 -0.66 -11.92
N ALA A 112 14.07 -1.39 -11.09
CA ALA A 112 14.25 -2.84 -10.94
C ALA A 112 13.54 -3.67 -12.03
N GLY A 113 12.86 -3.03 -13.00
CA GLY A 113 12.18 -3.69 -14.11
C GLY A 113 10.75 -4.14 -13.82
N TYR A 114 10.13 -3.65 -12.73
CA TYR A 114 8.77 -4.05 -12.33
C TYR A 114 7.76 -2.95 -12.56
N GLN A 115 6.54 -3.35 -12.91
CA GLN A 115 5.39 -2.45 -12.99
C GLN A 115 4.91 -2.05 -11.59
N GLY A 116 4.42 -0.81 -11.47
CA GLY A 116 3.80 -0.28 -10.26
C GLY A 116 2.33 0.07 -10.46
N ALA A 117 1.51 -0.19 -9.46
CA ALA A 117 0.11 0.21 -9.44
C ALA A 117 -0.16 1.16 -8.26
N MET A 118 -0.85 2.26 -8.51
CA MET A 118 -1.29 3.18 -7.47
C MET A 118 -2.80 3.33 -7.47
N MET A 119 -3.42 2.93 -6.38
CA MET A 119 -4.86 3.01 -6.19
C MET A 119 -5.26 4.23 -5.38
N ALA A 120 -6.25 4.95 -5.86
CA ALA A 120 -6.94 6.01 -5.14
C ALA A 120 -8.42 5.63 -4.90
N PRO A 121 -9.04 6.13 -3.80
CA PRO A 121 -10.42 5.79 -3.46
C PRO A 121 -11.45 6.38 -4.43
N THR A 122 -11.12 7.47 -5.11
CA THR A 122 -11.99 8.16 -6.07
C THR A 122 -11.26 8.46 -7.37
N GLU A 123 -12.02 8.63 -8.45
CA GLU A 123 -11.47 8.98 -9.76
C GLU A 123 -10.81 10.36 -9.77
N ILE A 124 -11.34 11.30 -8.99
CA ILE A 124 -10.76 12.64 -8.83
C ILE A 124 -9.37 12.55 -8.24
N LEU A 125 -9.19 11.78 -7.17
CA LEU A 125 -7.88 11.57 -6.54
C LEU A 125 -6.95 10.77 -7.46
N ALA A 126 -7.46 9.77 -8.17
CA ALA A 126 -6.67 9.04 -9.17
C ALA A 126 -6.14 9.98 -10.28
N LEU A 127 -6.98 10.89 -10.76
CA LEU A 127 -6.59 11.90 -11.75
C LEU A 127 -5.54 12.87 -11.18
N GLN A 128 -5.70 13.33 -9.94
CA GLN A 128 -4.73 14.19 -9.27
C GLN A 128 -3.37 13.51 -9.11
N HIS A 129 -3.34 12.25 -8.67
CA HIS A 129 -2.10 11.47 -8.59
C HIS A 129 -1.47 11.27 -9.96
N TYR A 130 -2.26 10.95 -10.98
CA TYR A 130 -1.79 10.80 -12.35
C TYR A 130 -1.10 12.07 -12.85
N GLN A 131 -1.74 13.24 -12.68
CA GLN A 131 -1.17 14.51 -13.10
C GLN A 131 0.12 14.85 -12.34
N SER A 132 0.14 14.59 -11.03
CA SER A 132 1.31 14.83 -10.17
C SER A 132 2.48 13.93 -10.57
N LEU A 133 2.26 12.63 -10.74
CA LEU A 133 3.28 11.68 -11.14
C LEU A 133 3.78 11.96 -12.57
N LYS A 134 2.88 12.27 -13.50
CA LYS A 134 3.23 12.64 -14.88
C LYS A 134 4.14 13.89 -14.92
N LYS A 135 3.90 14.87 -14.03
CA LYS A 135 4.75 16.05 -13.89
C LYS A 135 6.13 15.69 -13.34
N MET A 136 6.20 14.88 -12.29
CA MET A 136 7.46 14.46 -11.67
C MET A 136 8.29 13.61 -12.64
N PHE A 137 7.68 12.71 -13.38
CA PHE A 137 8.36 11.81 -14.30
C PHE A 137 8.52 12.35 -15.73
N LYS A 138 8.18 13.62 -15.99
CA LYS A 138 8.22 14.23 -17.35
C LYS A 138 9.57 14.07 -18.07
N LYS A 139 10.68 14.04 -17.33
CA LYS A 139 12.04 13.92 -17.86
C LYS A 139 12.54 12.47 -17.94
N TYR A 140 11.73 11.52 -17.51
CA TYR A 140 12.08 10.11 -17.45
C TYR A 140 11.27 9.32 -18.48
N LYS A 141 11.86 8.24 -19.01
CA LYS A 141 11.18 7.36 -19.98
C LYS A 141 10.26 6.37 -19.25
N ILE A 142 9.23 6.90 -18.59
CA ILE A 142 8.27 6.11 -17.81
C ILE A 142 6.88 6.30 -18.42
N ASN A 143 6.26 5.21 -18.82
CA ASN A 143 4.92 5.21 -19.37
C ASN A 143 3.89 5.08 -18.25
N ILE A 144 3.10 6.12 -18.06
CA ILE A 144 2.09 6.19 -17.00
C ILE A 144 0.71 6.18 -17.63
N ALA A 145 -0.17 5.29 -17.15
CA ALA A 145 -1.57 5.22 -17.56
C ALA A 145 -2.52 5.54 -16.40
N LEU A 146 -3.72 5.98 -16.75
CA LEU A 146 -4.84 6.21 -15.83
C LEU A 146 -5.99 5.29 -16.22
N LEU A 147 -6.46 4.47 -15.28
CA LEU A 147 -7.61 3.58 -15.46
C LEU A 147 -8.76 4.00 -14.53
N THR A 148 -9.81 4.56 -15.11
CA THR A 148 -11.01 5.00 -14.39
C THR A 148 -12.30 4.42 -14.99
N GLY A 149 -13.40 4.53 -14.26
CA GLY A 149 -14.72 4.05 -14.70
C GLY A 149 -15.23 4.74 -15.95
N HIS A 150 -14.91 6.04 -16.13
CA HIS A 150 -15.40 6.85 -17.25
C HIS A 150 -14.79 6.54 -18.61
N LEU A 151 -13.70 5.82 -18.67
CA LEU A 151 -13.09 5.39 -19.94
C LEU A 151 -14.05 4.48 -20.71
N SER A 152 -14.07 4.64 -22.03
CA SER A 152 -14.78 3.73 -22.92
C SER A 152 -14.21 2.30 -22.84
N GLN A 153 -15.00 1.31 -23.22
CA GLN A 153 -14.53 -0.07 -23.20
C GLN A 153 -13.34 -0.29 -24.13
N LYS A 154 -13.26 0.45 -25.24
CA LYS A 154 -12.14 0.41 -26.17
C LYS A 154 -10.85 0.91 -25.52
N GLU A 155 -10.88 2.07 -24.89
CA GLU A 155 -9.73 2.62 -24.17
C GLU A 155 -9.27 1.71 -23.03
N LYS A 156 -10.22 1.12 -22.28
CA LYS A 156 -9.88 0.15 -21.23
C LYS A 156 -9.16 -1.07 -21.80
N ASN A 157 -9.65 -1.61 -22.91
CA ASN A 157 -9.03 -2.78 -23.55
C ASN A 157 -7.63 -2.46 -24.07
N GLU A 158 -7.39 -1.27 -24.63
CA GLU A 158 -6.07 -0.82 -25.06
C GLU A 158 -5.09 -0.73 -23.86
N ILE A 159 -5.55 -0.17 -22.74
CA ILE A 159 -4.75 -0.10 -21.49
C ILE A 159 -4.45 -1.52 -20.97
N TYR A 160 -5.42 -2.44 -20.98
CA TYR A 160 -5.21 -3.82 -20.54
C TYR A 160 -4.15 -4.52 -21.37
N GLN A 161 -4.20 -4.40 -22.69
CA GLN A 161 -3.20 -4.99 -23.58
C GLN A 161 -1.81 -4.39 -23.37
N GLN A 162 -1.71 -3.07 -23.24
CA GLN A 162 -0.44 -2.39 -22.99
C GLN A 162 0.15 -2.77 -21.63
N LEU A 163 -0.69 -2.98 -20.60
CA LEU A 163 -0.26 -3.40 -19.28
C LEU A 163 0.27 -4.83 -19.29
N GLU A 164 -0.45 -5.74 -19.93
CA GLU A 164 -0.07 -7.14 -20.09
C GLU A 164 1.22 -7.30 -20.92
N ASN A 165 1.41 -6.47 -21.94
CA ASN A 165 2.62 -6.45 -22.76
C ASN A 165 3.80 -5.71 -22.12
N GLY A 166 3.66 -5.16 -20.90
CA GLY A 166 4.73 -4.42 -20.21
C GLY A 166 5.05 -3.06 -20.82
N GLN A 167 4.15 -2.48 -21.62
CA GLN A 167 4.32 -1.15 -22.22
C GLN A 167 3.94 -0.02 -21.26
N ILE A 168 3.20 -0.31 -20.20
CA ILE A 168 2.87 0.61 -19.11
C ILE A 168 3.72 0.23 -17.91
N ASP A 169 4.49 1.19 -17.40
CA ASP A 169 5.37 1.02 -16.24
C ASP A 169 4.64 1.31 -14.94
N ILE A 170 3.78 2.34 -14.93
CA ILE A 170 3.00 2.76 -13.77
C ILE A 170 1.55 2.94 -14.19
N ILE A 171 0.64 2.31 -13.47
CA ILE A 171 -0.79 2.52 -13.65
C ILE A 171 -1.42 3.11 -12.40
N ILE A 172 -2.27 4.13 -12.60
CA ILE A 172 -3.02 4.78 -11.52
C ILE A 172 -4.50 4.56 -11.80
N GLY A 173 -5.29 4.34 -10.77
CA GLY A 173 -6.72 4.17 -10.95
C GLY A 173 -7.47 3.95 -9.63
N THR A 174 -8.69 3.50 -9.76
CA THR A 174 -9.55 3.10 -8.64
C THR A 174 -9.57 1.58 -8.48
N HIS A 175 -10.60 1.03 -7.88
CA HIS A 175 -10.81 -0.42 -7.75
C HIS A 175 -10.76 -1.19 -9.07
N ALA A 176 -10.90 -0.50 -10.20
CA ALA A 176 -10.78 -1.09 -11.53
C ALA A 176 -9.43 -1.79 -11.76
N LEU A 177 -8.35 -1.34 -11.09
CA LEU A 177 -7.01 -1.92 -11.18
C LEU A 177 -6.95 -3.40 -10.76
N PHE A 178 -7.91 -3.86 -9.95
CA PHE A 178 -7.91 -5.19 -9.36
C PHE A 178 -8.95 -6.14 -9.96
N GLN A 179 -9.69 -5.68 -10.98
CA GLN A 179 -10.61 -6.54 -11.71
C GLN A 179 -9.87 -7.70 -12.39
N GLU A 180 -10.50 -8.85 -12.50
CA GLU A 180 -9.91 -10.07 -13.10
C GLU A 180 -9.34 -9.83 -14.51
N LYS A 181 -9.97 -8.96 -15.28
CA LYS A 181 -9.58 -8.59 -16.64
C LYS A 181 -8.25 -7.85 -16.75
N VAL A 182 -7.78 -7.23 -15.66
CA VAL A 182 -6.52 -6.48 -15.65
C VAL A 182 -5.38 -7.45 -15.38
N GLN A 183 -4.57 -7.72 -16.37
CA GLN A 183 -3.39 -8.55 -16.25
C GLN A 183 -2.13 -7.68 -16.28
N TYR A 184 -1.17 -8.00 -15.44
CA TYR A 184 0.12 -7.32 -15.37
C TYR A 184 1.21 -8.24 -15.92
N ASN A 185 2.19 -7.67 -16.61
CA ASN A 185 3.36 -8.43 -17.03
C ASN A 185 4.24 -8.81 -15.83
N GLN A 186 4.68 -7.80 -15.07
CA GLN A 186 5.52 -7.98 -13.89
C GLN A 186 5.16 -6.96 -12.80
N LEU A 187 4.02 -7.15 -12.13
CA LEU A 187 3.63 -6.27 -11.01
C LEU A 187 4.56 -6.49 -9.81
N GLY A 188 5.27 -5.46 -9.38
CA GLY A 188 6.20 -5.53 -8.26
C GLY A 188 5.80 -4.69 -7.04
N LEU A 189 5.04 -3.62 -7.24
CA LEU A 189 4.64 -2.72 -6.15
C LEU A 189 3.21 -2.24 -6.34
N VAL A 190 2.44 -2.32 -5.27
CA VAL A 190 1.11 -1.70 -5.16
C VAL A 190 1.12 -0.66 -4.06
N ILE A 191 0.68 0.54 -4.40
CA ILE A 191 0.48 1.63 -3.46
C ILE A 191 -1.02 1.91 -3.35
N THR A 192 -1.53 2.02 -2.13
CA THR A 192 -2.93 2.40 -1.87
C THR A 192 -2.97 3.69 -1.08
N ASP A 193 -3.73 4.67 -1.59
CA ASP A 193 -4.00 5.91 -0.87
C ASP A 193 -5.37 5.81 -0.20
N GLU A 194 -5.48 6.26 1.07
CA GLU A 194 -6.73 6.22 1.86
C GLU A 194 -7.36 4.83 2.02
N GLN A 195 -6.79 4.00 2.86
CA GLN A 195 -7.13 2.58 3.03
C GLN A 195 -8.55 2.27 3.57
N HIS A 196 -9.35 3.22 4.00
CA HIS A 196 -10.63 2.94 4.68
C HIS A 196 -11.61 2.05 3.91
N ARG A 197 -11.32 1.70 2.67
CA ARG A 197 -12.15 0.84 1.81
C ARG A 197 -11.42 -0.36 1.20
N PHE A 198 -10.17 -0.62 1.61
CA PHE A 198 -9.40 -1.73 1.05
C PHE A 198 -9.61 -3.00 1.89
N GLY A 199 -10.56 -3.81 1.48
CA GLY A 199 -10.94 -5.05 2.18
C GLY A 199 -9.98 -6.22 1.95
N VAL A 200 -10.14 -7.27 2.75
CA VAL A 200 -9.38 -8.53 2.67
C VAL A 200 -9.48 -9.19 1.28
N GLU A 201 -10.64 -9.06 0.61
CA GLU A 201 -10.88 -9.63 -0.72
C GLU A 201 -10.03 -8.99 -1.80
N GLN A 202 -9.84 -7.68 -1.74
CA GLN A 202 -9.01 -6.95 -2.71
C GLN A 202 -7.52 -7.29 -2.54
N ARG A 203 -7.09 -7.52 -1.30
CA ARG A 203 -5.74 -8.03 -1.01
C ARG A 203 -5.53 -9.44 -1.58
N LYS A 204 -6.56 -10.28 -1.53
CA LYS A 204 -6.54 -11.62 -2.10
C LYS A 204 -6.47 -11.56 -3.63
N ALA A 205 -7.30 -10.73 -4.27
CA ALA A 205 -7.29 -10.53 -5.73
C ALA A 205 -5.92 -10.04 -6.25
N LEU A 206 -5.17 -9.28 -5.46
CA LEU A 206 -3.80 -8.84 -5.82
C LEU A 206 -2.75 -9.94 -5.63
N LYS A 207 -2.89 -10.80 -4.63
CA LYS A 207 -2.04 -11.98 -4.51
C LYS A 207 -2.15 -12.91 -5.71
N ASP A 208 -3.34 -12.98 -6.30
CA ASP A 208 -3.60 -13.83 -7.47
C ASP A 208 -3.03 -13.22 -8.77
N LYS A 209 -2.71 -11.90 -8.78
CA LYS A 209 -2.14 -11.19 -9.95
C LYS A 209 -0.61 -11.11 -9.98
N GLY A 210 0.06 -11.44 -8.89
CA GLY A 210 1.51 -11.51 -8.82
C GLY A 210 1.96 -12.23 -7.56
N ASN A 211 2.70 -13.30 -7.70
CA ASN A 211 3.06 -14.18 -6.57
C ASN A 211 3.90 -13.52 -5.46
N LYS A 212 4.41 -12.28 -5.65
CA LYS A 212 5.35 -11.63 -4.72
C LYS A 212 5.31 -10.10 -4.89
N VAL A 213 4.14 -9.50 -4.67
CA VAL A 213 3.94 -8.05 -4.85
C VAL A 213 4.13 -7.33 -3.52
N ASP A 214 4.94 -6.30 -3.51
CA ASP A 214 5.13 -5.42 -2.36
C ASP A 214 3.95 -4.46 -2.19
N PHE A 215 3.62 -4.16 -0.94
CA PHE A 215 2.50 -3.29 -0.60
C PHE A 215 2.94 -2.09 0.24
N LEU A 216 2.56 -0.91 -0.23
CA LEU A 216 2.67 0.34 0.49
C LEU A 216 1.29 0.95 0.69
N VAL A 217 0.89 1.09 1.92
CA VAL A 217 -0.40 1.70 2.28
C VAL A 217 -0.14 3.08 2.84
N MET A 218 -0.82 4.08 2.30
CA MET A 218 -0.74 5.46 2.77
C MET A 218 -2.07 5.91 3.35
N THR A 219 -2.06 6.72 4.40
CA THR A 219 -3.26 7.36 4.96
C THR A 219 -2.97 8.74 5.51
N ALA A 220 -3.96 9.63 5.40
CA ALA A 220 -3.94 10.94 6.04
C ALA A 220 -4.63 10.92 7.41
N THR A 221 -5.45 9.91 7.71
CA THR A 221 -6.12 9.87 9.01
C THR A 221 -5.14 9.49 10.11
N PRO A 222 -5.02 10.32 11.16
CA PRO A 222 -4.23 9.98 12.32
C PRO A 222 -4.89 8.81 13.05
N ILE A 223 -4.34 7.61 12.85
CA ILE A 223 -4.75 6.43 13.61
C ILE A 223 -3.83 6.36 14.82
N PRO A 224 -4.37 6.39 16.06
CA PRO A 224 -3.54 6.22 17.25
C PRO A 224 -2.67 4.97 17.10
N ARG A 225 -1.37 5.06 17.42
CA ARG A 225 -0.40 3.98 17.23
C ARG A 225 -0.88 2.64 17.79
N THR A 226 -1.55 2.65 18.94
CA THR A 226 -2.15 1.47 19.55
C THR A 226 -3.27 0.87 18.69
N LEU A 227 -4.10 1.71 18.07
CA LEU A 227 -5.16 1.27 17.17
C LEU A 227 -4.58 0.82 15.81
N ALA A 228 -3.54 1.51 15.31
CA ALA A 228 -2.83 1.09 14.12
C ALA A 228 -2.21 -0.31 14.30
N ILE A 229 -1.55 -0.57 15.42
CA ILE A 229 -1.03 -1.89 15.76
C ILE A 229 -2.15 -2.92 15.89
N SER A 230 -3.33 -2.52 16.38
CA SER A 230 -4.48 -3.42 16.52
C SER A 230 -5.13 -3.76 15.18
N LEU A 231 -5.29 -2.79 14.30
CA LEU A 231 -5.96 -2.95 13.00
C LEU A 231 -5.01 -3.41 11.89
N TYR A 232 -3.74 -3.04 11.98
CA TYR A 232 -2.71 -3.23 10.98
C TYR A 232 -1.45 -3.88 11.57
N GLY A 233 -1.59 -4.61 12.67
CA GLY A 233 -0.47 -5.26 13.37
C GLY A 233 0.30 -6.29 12.54
N ASP A 234 -0.18 -6.54 11.34
CA ASP A 234 0.48 -7.32 10.31
C ASP A 234 1.37 -6.47 9.38
N MET A 235 1.38 -5.12 9.51
CA MET A 235 2.19 -4.19 8.72
C MET A 235 3.35 -3.62 9.53
N ASP A 236 4.43 -3.25 8.83
CA ASP A 236 5.51 -2.44 9.38
C ASP A 236 5.13 -0.94 9.25
N VAL A 237 5.29 -0.16 10.31
CA VAL A 237 4.85 1.25 10.42
C VAL A 237 6.08 2.16 10.49
#